data_b6b07d23ff5a32ce680db90400e8926e
#
_entry.id   b6b07d23ff5a32ce680db90400e8926e
#
_cell.length_a   1.000
_cell.length_b   1.000
_cell.length_c   1.000
_cell.angle_alpha   90.00
_cell.angle_beta   90.00
_cell.angle_gamma   90.00
#
_symmetry.space_group_name_H-M   'P 1'
#
loop_
_entity.id
_entity.type
_entity.pdbx_description
1 polymer ?
#
loop_
_entity_poly.entity_id
_entity_poly.type
_entity_poly.pdbx_seq_one_letter_code
_entity_poly.pdbx_strand_id
1 'polypeptide(L)'
;MTFHAYLQYVCLLVVCLCTLPSPMEARVQADRQSTGTRDTLLVIDQESGLPIEGAYILTRERLLVSSPRGMIVFGHGTCFMDTVLVQCLGYGSRRVPLNEVFKESSIHTVCLSPDIQKLGEVVVTGERAGASPNVVSRRLSSPEIRNALGTSLATLLERVSGVSSISTGTTVSKPVIQGMYGNRILIIHNGARQTGQQWGADHAPEVDMNGSSSVSVIKGSDAVRYGSDALGGIIVMEQSPLPFRKRSLQGGISALYGSNGRRYVATGQLEGAFPGDFAWRLQGTWSNSGDRSTAHYLLNNTGTREYHASASLGYDRGRLRVEGFYSRFYSRTGVMLSAQMGSEDLLAERIRLGRPLHTDPFSRGIRAPCQEVTHQITFGRMRLGMKKGGSIHWQSTWQKDDRQENRVRRLDSNIPAVSLHLNSFQHLLRWKRDYRSWQVEAGGQVMFIENHSRAGTGFVPVIPNYTETQAGIYGIGKYHLARGGVEAGLRLDMQETRASGYDWTGSPYGGTRKFNNVHLQPGRTLSTFQTLEAHLQLRSGLACPSRV
;
A
#
# COMPACT_ATOMS: atom_id res chain seq x y z
N MET A 1 -3.19 39.55 12.59
CA MET A 1 -2.34 39.29 11.40
C MET A 1 -3.20 38.51 10.44
N THR A 2 -3.56 39.13 9.33
CA THR A 2 -4.60 38.67 8.41
C THR A 2 -4.09 37.59 7.44
N PHE A 3 -4.96 36.71 7.07
CA PHE A 3 -4.77 35.60 6.13
C PHE A 3 -4.02 35.96 4.80
N HIS A 4 -4.06 37.25 4.45
CA HIS A 4 -3.36 37.81 3.29
C HIS A 4 -1.82 37.84 3.42
N ALA A 5 -1.27 37.97 4.60
CA ALA A 5 0.18 38.01 4.84
C ALA A 5 0.81 36.60 4.73
N TYR A 6 0.05 35.55 5.08
CA TYR A 6 0.51 34.17 4.96
C TYR A 6 0.57 33.70 3.49
N LEU A 7 -0.35 34.16 2.67
CA LEU A 7 -0.40 33.83 1.24
C LEU A 7 0.76 34.46 0.47
N GLN A 8 1.19 35.67 0.86
CA GLN A 8 2.35 36.33 0.25
C GLN A 8 3.68 35.64 0.57
N TYR A 9 3.85 35.11 1.79
CA TYR A 9 5.05 34.33 2.15
C TYR A 9 5.14 32.99 1.44
N VAL A 10 4.01 32.32 1.24
CA VAL A 10 3.96 31.04 0.50
C VAL A 10 4.24 31.27 -1.00
N CYS A 11 3.74 32.37 -1.58
CA CYS A 11 4.05 32.72 -2.96
C CYS A 11 5.52 33.11 -3.17
N LEU A 12 6.15 33.76 -2.20
CA LEU A 12 7.59 34.11 -2.27
C LEU A 12 8.47 32.85 -2.20
N LEU A 13 8.10 31.85 -1.43
CA LEU A 13 8.83 30.58 -1.31
C LEU A 13 8.72 29.73 -2.58
N VAL A 14 7.60 29.80 -3.29
CA VAL A 14 7.40 29.10 -4.56
C VAL A 14 8.15 29.79 -5.72
N VAL A 15 8.27 31.11 -5.70
CA VAL A 15 9.01 31.85 -6.73
C VAL A 15 10.52 31.66 -6.58
N CYS A 16 11.06 31.50 -5.36
CA CYS A 16 12.48 31.18 -5.15
C CYS A 16 12.87 29.75 -5.61
N LEU A 17 11.93 28.83 -5.79
CA LEU A 17 12.19 27.48 -6.29
C LEU A 17 12.17 27.38 -7.82
N CYS A 18 11.75 28.41 -8.53
CA CYS A 18 11.65 28.43 -10.01
C CYS A 18 12.83 29.07 -10.72
N THR A 19 13.87 29.55 -10.02
CA THR A 19 15.09 30.08 -10.63
C THR A 19 16.25 29.11 -10.46
N LEU A 20 16.17 27.94 -11.08
CA LEU A 20 17.33 27.10 -11.33
C LEU A 20 17.88 27.44 -12.72
N PRO A 21 19.22 27.67 -12.87
CA PRO A 21 19.82 27.95 -14.16
C PRO A 21 19.76 26.70 -15.07
N SER A 22 19.63 26.96 -16.36
CA SER A 22 19.62 26.01 -17.47
C SER A 22 20.80 25.04 -17.45
N PRO A 23 20.67 23.82 -17.98
CA PRO A 23 21.80 22.90 -18.06
C PRO A 23 22.88 23.44 -18.97
N MET A 24 24.06 23.59 -18.39
CA MET A 24 25.29 23.95 -19.12
C MET A 24 25.72 22.77 -19.99
N GLU A 25 25.63 22.91 -21.31
CA GLU A 25 26.18 21.95 -22.25
C GLU A 25 27.69 21.79 -22.02
N ALA A 26 28.07 20.57 -21.64
CA ALA A 26 29.48 20.19 -21.53
C ALA A 26 30.09 20.10 -22.95
N ARG A 27 30.79 21.13 -23.38
CA ARG A 27 31.66 21.09 -24.56
C ARG A 27 32.84 20.18 -24.27
N VAL A 28 32.89 19.03 -24.93
CA VAL A 28 34.08 18.19 -25.01
C VAL A 28 35.08 18.87 -25.92
N GLN A 29 36.09 19.50 -25.33
CA GLN A 29 37.28 19.95 -26.07
C GLN A 29 38.31 18.81 -26.11
N ALA A 30 38.57 18.32 -27.30
CA ALA A 30 39.69 17.42 -27.56
C ALA A 30 40.99 18.18 -27.38
N ASP A 31 41.78 17.85 -26.38
CA ASP A 31 43.04 18.48 -26.08
C ASP A 31 44.20 17.72 -26.77
N ARG A 32 45.05 18.50 -27.46
CA ARG A 32 46.22 18.03 -28.20
C ARG A 32 47.31 17.55 -27.24
N GLN A 33 47.99 16.47 -27.62
CA GLN A 33 49.10 15.85 -26.92
C GLN A 33 50.23 16.84 -26.62
N SER A 34 50.64 16.96 -25.35
CA SER A 34 51.94 17.40 -24.91
C SER A 34 52.62 16.30 -24.10
N THR A 35 53.81 15.90 -24.52
CA THR A 35 54.68 14.89 -23.93
C THR A 35 55.31 15.42 -22.63
N GLY A 36 54.61 15.26 -21.52
CA GLY A 36 55.13 15.40 -20.15
C GLY A 36 54.48 14.30 -19.30
N THR A 37 55.23 13.71 -18.37
CA THR A 37 54.72 12.74 -17.41
C THR A 37 53.52 13.33 -16.66
N ARG A 38 52.32 12.79 -16.89
CA ARG A 38 51.08 13.25 -16.26
C ARG A 38 50.85 12.42 -15.01
N ASP A 39 50.62 13.09 -13.90
CA ASP A 39 50.24 12.43 -12.66
C ASP A 39 48.94 11.67 -12.83
N THR A 40 48.90 10.39 -12.43
CA THR A 40 47.81 9.47 -12.72
C THR A 40 47.45 8.66 -11.49
N LEU A 41 46.18 8.64 -11.11
CA LEU A 41 45.67 7.66 -10.16
C LEU A 41 45.10 6.43 -10.89
N LEU A 42 45.58 5.26 -10.52
CA LEU A 42 45.05 3.99 -10.97
C LEU A 42 44.09 3.48 -9.87
N VAL A 43 42.79 3.41 -10.15
CA VAL A 43 41.79 2.95 -9.23
C VAL A 43 41.51 1.48 -9.51
N ILE A 44 41.71 0.62 -8.49
CA ILE A 44 41.51 -0.83 -8.59
C ILE A 44 40.61 -1.34 -7.47
N ASP A 45 39.95 -2.44 -7.72
CA ASP A 45 39.21 -3.21 -6.75
C ASP A 45 40.15 -3.92 -5.79
N GLN A 46 39.94 -3.79 -4.48
CA GLN A 46 40.83 -4.32 -3.46
C GLN A 46 40.82 -5.85 -3.39
N GLU A 47 39.71 -6.50 -3.77
CA GLU A 47 39.57 -7.96 -3.67
C GLU A 47 40.03 -8.66 -4.96
N SER A 48 39.64 -8.15 -6.11
CA SER A 48 39.93 -8.75 -7.42
C SER A 48 41.22 -8.22 -8.07
N GLY A 49 41.70 -7.05 -7.66
CA GLY A 49 42.83 -6.36 -8.28
C GLY A 49 42.52 -5.77 -9.67
N LEU A 50 41.27 -5.86 -10.14
CA LEU A 50 40.87 -5.37 -11.46
C LEU A 50 40.65 -3.85 -11.44
N PRO A 51 40.92 -3.16 -12.58
CA PRO A 51 40.69 -1.72 -12.69
C PRO A 51 39.22 -1.37 -12.61
N ILE A 52 38.88 -0.28 -11.90
CA ILE A 52 37.52 0.22 -11.74
C ILE A 52 37.26 1.33 -12.74
N GLU A 53 36.32 1.11 -13.67
CA GLU A 53 35.81 2.12 -14.58
C GLU A 53 34.73 2.96 -13.88
N GLY A 54 34.68 4.27 -14.18
CA GLY A 54 33.65 5.17 -13.67
C GLY A 54 33.85 5.63 -12.22
N ALA A 55 35.00 5.33 -11.59
CA ALA A 55 35.36 5.96 -10.34
C ALA A 55 35.63 7.46 -10.58
N TYR A 56 35.20 8.31 -9.66
CA TYR A 56 35.27 9.75 -9.88
C TYR A 56 35.85 10.51 -8.68
N ILE A 57 36.40 11.67 -9.00
CA ILE A 57 36.92 12.66 -8.06
C ILE A 57 36.27 14.00 -8.39
N LEU A 58 35.64 14.62 -7.40
CA LEU A 58 35.17 16.00 -7.52
C LEU A 58 36.21 16.95 -6.98
N THR A 59 36.85 17.71 -7.87
CA THR A 59 37.72 18.84 -7.51
C THR A 59 36.89 20.13 -7.48
N ARG A 60 37.48 21.25 -6.99
CA ARG A 60 36.77 22.54 -6.99
C ARG A 60 36.36 23.03 -8.38
N GLU A 61 37.06 22.57 -9.42
CA GLU A 61 36.89 23.08 -10.78
C GLU A 61 36.32 22.04 -11.76
N ARG A 62 36.53 20.74 -11.52
CA ARG A 62 36.23 19.68 -12.50
C ARG A 62 35.85 18.36 -11.81
N LEU A 63 35.00 17.61 -12.50
CA LEU A 63 34.75 16.18 -12.24
C LEU A 63 35.74 15.37 -13.10
N LEU A 64 36.59 14.57 -12.46
CA LEU A 64 37.48 13.62 -13.11
C LEU A 64 36.96 12.22 -12.96
N VAL A 65 36.90 11.43 -14.04
CA VAL A 65 36.34 10.09 -14.06
C VAL A 65 37.37 9.10 -14.57
N SER A 66 37.48 7.92 -13.97
CA SER A 66 38.40 6.87 -14.38
C SER A 66 38.00 6.24 -15.73
N SER A 67 38.98 6.00 -16.56
CA SER A 67 38.85 5.30 -17.84
C SER A 67 38.53 3.79 -17.63
N PRO A 68 38.20 3.04 -18.69
CA PRO A 68 38.05 1.57 -18.62
C PRO A 68 39.25 0.80 -18.07
N ARG A 69 40.43 1.47 -18.07
CA ARG A 69 41.66 0.93 -17.44
C ARG A 69 41.87 1.43 -16.01
N GLY A 70 40.84 2.01 -15.38
CA GLY A 70 40.88 2.52 -14.01
C GLY A 70 41.69 3.81 -13.82
N MET A 71 42.15 4.48 -14.88
CA MET A 71 43.07 5.61 -14.79
C MET A 71 42.34 6.96 -14.73
N ILE A 72 42.70 7.80 -13.75
CA ILE A 72 42.33 9.22 -13.64
C ILE A 72 43.58 10.04 -13.85
N VAL A 73 43.63 10.81 -14.93
CA VAL A 73 44.80 11.62 -15.33
C VAL A 73 44.59 13.06 -14.92
N PHE A 74 45.57 13.64 -14.22
CA PHE A 74 45.57 15.05 -13.81
C PHE A 74 46.27 15.93 -14.88
N GLY A 75 45.67 17.07 -15.22
CA GLY A 75 46.26 18.01 -16.15
C GLY A 75 47.37 18.85 -15.51
N HIS A 76 48.30 19.38 -16.35
CA HIS A 76 49.30 20.33 -15.87
C HIS A 76 48.64 21.56 -15.24
N GLY A 77 49.04 21.90 -14.01
CA GLY A 77 48.55 23.09 -13.29
C GLY A 77 47.49 22.82 -12.24
N THR A 78 47.12 21.54 -11.99
CA THR A 78 46.29 21.21 -10.85
C THR A 78 47.06 21.48 -9.55
N CYS A 79 46.55 22.38 -8.71
CA CYS A 79 47.20 22.73 -7.44
C CYS A 79 47.03 21.57 -6.47
N PHE A 80 48.13 20.84 -6.18
CA PHE A 80 48.15 19.64 -5.36
C PHE A 80 48.05 19.90 -3.86
N MET A 81 47.35 20.91 -3.43
CA MET A 81 47.24 21.26 -2.02
C MET A 81 46.14 20.51 -1.27
N ASP A 82 45.31 19.73 -1.94
CA ASP A 82 44.11 19.17 -1.35
C ASP A 82 44.08 17.63 -1.32
N THR A 83 43.50 17.11 -0.23
CA THR A 83 43.07 15.72 -0.16
C THR A 83 41.82 15.55 -0.99
N VAL A 84 41.81 14.62 -1.95
CA VAL A 84 40.65 14.30 -2.78
C VAL A 84 39.92 13.08 -2.27
N LEU A 85 38.64 13.02 -2.53
CA LEU A 85 37.79 11.87 -2.23
C LEU A 85 37.54 11.09 -3.52
N VAL A 86 38.07 9.87 -3.60
CA VAL A 86 37.81 8.95 -4.70
C VAL A 86 36.55 8.14 -4.39
N GLN A 87 35.56 8.15 -5.27
CA GLN A 87 34.26 7.50 -5.09
C GLN A 87 33.92 6.65 -6.32
N CYS A 88 33.25 5.54 -6.09
CA CYS A 88 32.62 4.73 -7.12
C CYS A 88 31.36 4.07 -6.57
N LEU A 89 30.33 3.95 -7.40
CA LEU A 89 29.08 3.27 -7.02
C LEU A 89 29.37 1.80 -6.70
N GLY A 90 28.98 1.34 -5.52
CA GLY A 90 29.25 -0.03 -5.05
C GLY A 90 30.58 -0.21 -4.34
N TYR A 91 31.35 0.88 -4.10
CA TYR A 91 32.62 0.86 -3.40
C TYR A 91 32.68 1.88 -2.27
N GLY A 92 33.40 1.56 -1.21
CA GLY A 92 33.70 2.47 -0.12
C GLY A 92 34.55 3.66 -0.60
N SER A 93 34.19 4.88 -0.23
CA SER A 93 34.94 6.07 -0.59
C SER A 93 36.30 6.14 0.11
N ARG A 94 37.37 6.58 -0.59
CA ARG A 94 38.72 6.70 -0.05
C ARG A 94 39.26 8.12 -0.20
N ARG A 95 39.82 8.68 0.87
CA ARG A 95 40.53 9.98 0.84
C ARG A 95 41.97 9.75 0.45
N VAL A 96 42.46 10.55 -0.51
CA VAL A 96 43.84 10.48 -1.03
C VAL A 96 44.47 11.87 -0.97
N PRO A 97 45.54 12.07 -0.19
CA PRO A 97 46.28 13.32 -0.15
C PRO A 97 47.21 13.41 -1.37
N LEU A 98 46.83 14.15 -2.40
CA LEU A 98 47.56 14.23 -3.68
C LEU A 98 48.98 14.76 -3.50
N ASN A 99 49.20 15.71 -2.60
CA ASN A 99 50.49 16.30 -2.29
C ASN A 99 51.54 15.32 -1.73
N GLU A 100 51.10 14.26 -1.06
CA GLU A 100 51.99 13.22 -0.51
C GLU A 100 52.25 12.13 -1.54
N VAL A 101 51.17 11.74 -2.24
CA VAL A 101 51.14 10.60 -3.15
C VAL A 101 51.98 10.82 -4.41
N PHE A 102 51.98 12.04 -4.99
CA PHE A 102 52.72 12.34 -6.20
C PHE A 102 54.16 12.89 -5.95
N LYS A 103 54.59 12.93 -4.69
CA LYS A 103 56.01 13.22 -4.37
C LYS A 103 56.96 12.10 -4.75
N GLU A 104 56.48 10.86 -4.69
CA GLU A 104 57.28 9.66 -4.86
C GLU A 104 57.12 9.00 -6.24
N SER A 105 55.98 9.16 -6.89
CA SER A 105 55.68 8.54 -8.19
C SER A 105 54.62 9.32 -8.95
N SER A 106 54.74 9.41 -10.27
CA SER A 106 53.74 9.99 -11.18
C SER A 106 52.52 9.06 -11.40
N ILE A 107 52.57 7.81 -10.93
CA ILE A 107 51.43 6.89 -10.96
C ILE A 107 51.22 6.34 -9.53
N HIS A 108 50.03 6.50 -8.99
CA HIS A 108 49.65 5.97 -7.68
C HIS A 108 48.41 5.09 -7.76
N THR A 109 48.47 3.96 -7.08
CA THR A 109 47.34 3.00 -7.04
C THR A 109 46.42 3.24 -5.85
N VAL A 110 45.16 3.43 -6.10
CA VAL A 110 44.11 3.57 -5.09
C VAL A 110 43.21 2.32 -5.10
N CYS A 111 43.24 1.54 -4.04
CA CYS A 111 42.37 0.40 -3.87
C CYS A 111 41.05 0.85 -3.21
N LEU A 112 39.91 0.56 -3.84
CA LEU A 112 38.59 0.72 -3.24
C LEU A 112 38.06 -0.63 -2.80
N SER A 113 37.61 -0.72 -1.57
CA SER A 113 36.93 -1.92 -1.06
C SER A 113 35.51 -1.96 -1.63
N PRO A 114 35.03 -3.09 -2.15
CA PRO A 114 33.62 -3.23 -2.45
C PRO A 114 32.81 -2.87 -1.20
N ASP A 115 32.06 -1.80 -1.27
CA ASP A 115 31.03 -1.48 -0.30
C ASP A 115 29.79 -2.25 -0.76
N ILE A 116 29.82 -3.54 -0.51
CA ILE A 116 28.58 -4.28 -0.38
C ILE A 116 27.96 -3.65 0.87
N GLN A 117 27.28 -2.50 0.71
CA GLN A 117 26.15 -2.27 1.56
C GLN A 117 25.29 -3.52 1.35
N LYS A 118 25.52 -4.54 2.16
CA LYS A 118 24.44 -5.37 2.66
C LYS A 118 23.48 -4.30 3.11
N LEU A 119 22.48 -4.00 2.27
CA LEU A 119 21.24 -3.39 2.71
C LEU A 119 20.95 -4.21 3.92
N GLY A 120 21.36 -3.68 5.09
CA GLY A 120 21.35 -4.43 6.32
C GLY A 120 19.98 -4.96 6.30
N GLU A 121 19.86 -6.27 6.26
CA GLU A 121 18.57 -6.95 6.33
C GLU A 121 17.85 -6.10 7.33
N VAL A 122 16.92 -5.26 6.83
CA VAL A 122 16.04 -4.50 7.69
C VAL A 122 15.28 -5.65 8.31
N VAL A 123 15.88 -6.16 9.39
CA VAL A 123 15.18 -7.00 10.34
C VAL A 123 14.13 -6.05 10.86
N VAL A 124 13.08 -5.91 10.04
CA VAL A 124 11.81 -5.41 10.49
C VAL A 124 11.41 -6.42 11.55
N THR A 125 11.84 -6.15 12.78
CA THR A 125 11.29 -6.74 13.99
C THR A 125 9.86 -6.20 14.24
N GLY A 126 9.18 -5.76 13.19
CA GLY A 126 7.75 -5.85 13.10
C GLY A 126 7.47 -7.33 12.94
N GLU A 127 6.66 -7.92 13.82
CA GLU A 127 6.08 -9.22 13.55
C GLU A 127 5.67 -9.22 12.08
N ARG A 128 6.38 -9.95 11.22
CA ARG A 128 5.84 -10.35 9.93
C ARG A 128 4.48 -10.89 10.30
N ALA A 129 3.41 -10.24 9.87
CA ALA A 129 2.09 -10.85 9.99
C ALA A 129 2.32 -12.25 9.49
N GLY A 130 2.37 -13.23 10.42
CA GLY A 130 3.11 -14.47 10.28
C GLY A 130 2.77 -15.20 8.99
N ALA A 131 3.40 -14.76 7.90
CA ALA A 131 3.29 -15.46 6.64
C ALA A 131 3.82 -16.86 6.91
N SER A 132 2.92 -17.80 6.91
CA SER A 132 3.31 -19.21 6.93
C SER A 132 4.27 -19.41 5.76
N PRO A 133 5.40 -20.10 5.93
CA PRO A 133 6.27 -20.45 4.80
C PRO A 133 5.53 -21.21 3.70
N ASN A 134 4.35 -21.74 4.01
CA ASN A 134 3.48 -22.46 3.07
C ASN A 134 2.50 -21.55 2.31
N VAL A 135 2.56 -20.24 2.50
CA VAL A 135 1.63 -19.29 1.87
C VAL A 135 2.35 -18.53 0.77
N VAL A 136 1.86 -18.64 -0.45
CA VAL A 136 2.34 -17.83 -1.57
C VAL A 136 1.91 -16.39 -1.34
N SER A 137 2.85 -15.54 -0.93
CA SER A 137 2.60 -14.13 -0.71
C SER A 137 3.57 -13.27 -1.50
N ARG A 138 3.07 -12.15 -2.01
CA ARG A 138 3.87 -11.06 -2.58
C ARG A 138 3.62 -9.81 -1.75
N ARG A 139 4.68 -9.22 -1.25
CA ARG A 139 4.63 -7.95 -0.52
C ARG A 139 5.12 -6.83 -1.42
N LEU A 140 4.32 -5.80 -1.54
CA LEU A 140 4.66 -4.53 -2.17
C LEU A 140 5.16 -3.59 -1.08
N SER A 141 6.30 -2.98 -1.32
CA SER A 141 7.02 -2.11 -0.38
C SER A 141 6.56 -0.66 -0.47
N SER A 142 6.96 0.18 0.51
CA SER A 142 6.67 1.62 0.49
C SER A 142 7.12 2.34 -0.79
N PRO A 143 8.29 2.06 -1.40
CA PRO A 143 8.65 2.65 -2.69
C PRO A 143 7.69 2.26 -3.82
N GLU A 144 7.26 0.99 -3.88
CA GLU A 144 6.31 0.53 -4.91
C GLU A 144 4.94 1.19 -4.75
N ILE A 145 4.49 1.41 -3.51
CA ILE A 145 3.24 2.13 -3.19
C ILE A 145 3.36 3.60 -3.61
N ARG A 146 4.47 4.27 -3.24
CA ARG A 146 4.70 5.67 -3.63
C ARG A 146 4.76 5.85 -5.14
N ASN A 147 5.39 4.94 -5.87
CA ASN A 147 5.44 4.95 -7.33
C ASN A 147 4.08 4.70 -7.99
N ALA A 148 3.10 4.23 -7.23
CA ALA A 148 1.71 4.04 -7.66
C ALA A 148 0.79 5.18 -7.17
N LEU A 149 1.34 6.29 -6.66
CA LEU A 149 0.56 7.43 -6.21
C LEU A 149 -0.40 7.88 -7.33
N GLY A 150 -1.67 8.08 -6.97
CA GLY A 150 -2.69 8.45 -7.93
C GLY A 150 -3.33 7.27 -8.68
N THR A 151 -2.94 6.03 -8.44
CA THR A 151 -3.63 4.85 -8.95
C THR A 151 -4.57 4.25 -7.88
N SER A 152 -5.42 3.29 -8.27
CA SER A 152 -6.25 2.55 -7.31
C SER A 152 -5.47 1.42 -6.64
N LEU A 153 -5.98 0.93 -5.49
CA LEU A 153 -5.44 -0.29 -4.87
C LEU A 153 -5.45 -1.48 -5.85
N ALA A 154 -6.51 -1.64 -6.63
CA ALA A 154 -6.62 -2.72 -7.60
C ALA A 154 -5.52 -2.64 -8.67
N THR A 155 -5.26 -1.44 -9.22
CA THR A 155 -4.18 -1.22 -10.19
C THR A 155 -2.79 -1.46 -9.59
N LEU A 156 -2.55 -1.04 -8.34
CA LEU A 156 -1.31 -1.35 -7.64
C LEU A 156 -1.09 -2.88 -7.55
N LEU A 157 -2.15 -3.62 -7.25
CA LEU A 157 -2.09 -5.07 -7.04
C LEU A 157 -1.91 -5.89 -8.32
N GLU A 158 -2.15 -5.34 -9.51
CA GLU A 158 -1.86 -5.99 -10.80
C GLU A 158 -0.36 -6.31 -10.99
N ARG A 159 0.52 -5.67 -10.22
CA ARG A 159 1.95 -6.01 -10.15
C ARG A 159 2.22 -7.36 -9.49
N VAL A 160 1.20 -7.98 -8.89
CA VAL A 160 1.28 -9.27 -8.24
C VAL A 160 0.76 -10.35 -9.20
N SER A 161 1.60 -11.34 -9.52
CA SER A 161 1.19 -12.45 -10.40
C SER A 161 -0.12 -13.10 -9.93
N GLY A 162 -1.06 -13.36 -10.86
CA GLY A 162 -2.37 -13.95 -10.56
C GLY A 162 -3.35 -12.99 -9.86
N VAL A 163 -3.07 -11.69 -9.91
CA VAL A 163 -4.00 -10.63 -9.54
C VAL A 163 -4.30 -9.80 -10.78
N SER A 164 -5.56 -9.51 -11.00
CA SER A 164 -6.06 -8.60 -12.04
C SER A 164 -7.05 -7.61 -11.42
N SER A 165 -7.63 -6.74 -12.20
CA SER A 165 -8.69 -5.86 -11.74
C SER A 165 -9.93 -5.95 -12.63
N ILE A 166 -11.10 -5.70 -12.03
CA ILE A 166 -12.32 -5.37 -12.75
C ILE A 166 -12.55 -3.87 -12.60
N SER A 167 -12.67 -3.17 -13.72
CA SER A 167 -12.91 -1.73 -13.72
C SER A 167 -14.24 -1.42 -14.38
N THR A 168 -15.06 -0.61 -13.72
CA THR A 168 -16.27 -0.04 -14.26
C THR A 168 -16.02 1.43 -14.53
N GLY A 169 -15.87 1.77 -15.81
CA GLY A 169 -15.43 3.11 -16.21
C GLY A 169 -13.97 3.36 -15.80
N THR A 170 -13.63 4.63 -15.54
CA THR A 170 -12.26 5.07 -15.26
C THR A 170 -11.97 5.28 -13.77
N THR A 171 -12.96 5.19 -12.91
CA THR A 171 -12.89 5.63 -11.51
C THR A 171 -13.11 4.52 -10.50
N VAL A 172 -13.82 3.46 -10.90
CA VAL A 172 -14.12 2.33 -10.02
C VAL A 172 -13.32 1.12 -10.45
N SER A 173 -12.52 0.58 -9.57
CA SER A 173 -11.68 -0.59 -9.84
C SER A 173 -11.60 -1.51 -8.62
N LYS A 174 -11.79 -2.80 -8.83
CA LYS A 174 -11.80 -3.85 -7.81
C LYS A 174 -10.72 -4.89 -8.08
N PRO A 175 -9.95 -5.30 -7.06
CA PRO A 175 -8.98 -6.37 -7.22
C PRO A 175 -9.69 -7.72 -7.42
N VAL A 176 -9.10 -8.54 -8.30
CA VAL A 176 -9.49 -9.92 -8.58
C VAL A 176 -8.29 -10.81 -8.28
N ILE A 177 -8.41 -11.73 -7.36
CA ILE A 177 -7.35 -12.67 -7.00
C ILE A 177 -7.81 -14.07 -7.42
N GLN A 178 -7.04 -14.72 -8.31
CA GLN A 178 -7.36 -16.06 -8.82
C GLN A 178 -8.80 -16.17 -9.37
N GLY A 179 -9.28 -15.14 -10.07
CA GLY A 179 -10.63 -15.07 -10.63
C GLY A 179 -11.73 -14.72 -9.64
N MET A 180 -11.42 -14.48 -8.37
CA MET A 180 -12.39 -14.15 -7.32
C MET A 180 -12.31 -12.68 -6.90
N TYR A 181 -13.46 -12.06 -6.58
CA TYR A 181 -13.57 -10.68 -6.12
C TYR A 181 -14.74 -10.51 -5.12
N GLY A 182 -14.88 -9.31 -4.57
CA GLY A 182 -15.95 -8.96 -3.61
C GLY A 182 -15.80 -9.73 -2.29
N ASN A 183 -16.88 -10.36 -1.83
CA ASN A 183 -16.90 -11.13 -0.56
C ASN A 183 -15.98 -12.34 -0.52
N ARG A 184 -15.38 -12.71 -1.64
CA ARG A 184 -14.47 -13.86 -1.72
C ARG A 184 -13.02 -13.47 -1.47
N ILE A 185 -12.75 -12.18 -1.25
CA ILE A 185 -11.44 -11.62 -0.93
C ILE A 185 -11.57 -10.85 0.38
N LEU A 186 -10.64 -11.08 1.30
CA LEU A 186 -10.53 -10.27 2.51
C LEU A 186 -9.58 -9.10 2.31
N ILE A 187 -9.95 -7.94 2.84
CA ILE A 187 -9.04 -6.80 3.02
C ILE A 187 -8.83 -6.61 4.51
N ILE A 188 -7.58 -6.66 4.93
CA ILE A 188 -7.16 -6.43 6.31
C ILE A 188 -6.37 -5.13 6.35
N HIS A 189 -6.86 -4.14 7.06
CA HIS A 189 -6.22 -2.85 7.24
C HIS A 189 -5.70 -2.71 8.68
N ASN A 190 -4.38 -2.72 8.87
CA ASN A 190 -3.72 -2.68 10.19
C ASN A 190 -4.28 -3.71 11.19
N GLY A 191 -4.55 -4.93 10.71
CA GLY A 191 -5.13 -6.01 11.52
C GLY A 191 -6.64 -5.98 11.66
N ALA A 192 -7.33 -4.91 11.25
CA ALA A 192 -8.78 -4.83 11.20
C ALA A 192 -9.30 -5.42 9.88
N ARG A 193 -10.21 -6.39 9.95
CA ARG A 193 -10.92 -6.87 8.76
C ARG A 193 -11.89 -5.78 8.31
N GLN A 194 -11.74 -5.31 7.08
CA GLN A 194 -12.61 -4.30 6.51
C GLN A 194 -13.99 -4.86 6.22
N THR A 195 -15.01 -4.21 6.74
CA THR A 195 -16.41 -4.49 6.45
C THR A 195 -16.94 -3.58 5.35
N GLY A 196 -18.14 -3.81 4.83
CA GLY A 196 -18.72 -2.97 3.78
C GLY A 196 -18.19 -3.26 2.37
N GLN A 197 -17.47 -4.37 2.14
CA GLN A 197 -16.86 -4.70 0.84
C GLN A 197 -17.67 -5.68 -0.01
N GLN A 198 -18.92 -5.99 0.39
CA GLN A 198 -19.79 -6.98 -0.24
C GLN A 198 -20.48 -6.51 -1.54
N TRP A 199 -20.17 -5.32 -2.01
CA TRP A 199 -20.80 -4.71 -3.18
C TRP A 199 -20.37 -5.35 -4.50
N GLY A 200 -21.19 -5.18 -5.53
CA GLY A 200 -20.93 -5.65 -6.89
C GLY A 200 -19.63 -5.12 -7.53
N ALA A 201 -19.44 -5.41 -8.81
CA ALA A 201 -18.25 -5.02 -9.56
C ALA A 201 -18.09 -3.49 -9.74
N ASP A 202 -19.15 -2.74 -9.50
CA ASP A 202 -19.27 -1.29 -9.67
C ASP A 202 -18.85 -0.45 -8.44
N HIS A 203 -18.18 -1.08 -7.47
CA HIS A 203 -17.71 -0.41 -6.24
C HIS A 203 -16.21 -0.69 -5.99
N ALA A 204 -15.45 0.36 -5.67
CA ALA A 204 -14.03 0.24 -5.30
C ALA A 204 -13.84 -0.06 -3.81
N PRO A 205 -12.72 -0.66 -3.40
CA PRO A 205 -12.34 -0.77 -1.99
C PRO A 205 -12.19 0.60 -1.33
N GLU A 206 -12.71 0.72 -0.11
CA GLU A 206 -12.75 1.96 0.67
C GLU A 206 -11.53 2.08 1.58
N VAL A 207 -10.36 2.12 0.98
CA VAL A 207 -9.07 2.17 1.69
C VAL A 207 -8.11 3.17 1.07
N ASP A 208 -7.38 3.90 1.90
CA ASP A 208 -6.24 4.71 1.46
C ASP A 208 -4.96 3.86 1.47
N MET A 209 -4.51 3.45 0.29
CA MET A 209 -3.26 2.70 0.18
C MET A 209 -2.02 3.54 0.52
N ASN A 210 -2.08 4.88 0.39
CA ASN A 210 -0.96 5.78 0.65
C ASN A 210 -0.61 5.87 2.14
N GLY A 211 -1.57 5.53 3.02
CA GLY A 211 -1.34 5.40 4.46
C GLY A 211 -0.60 4.13 4.87
N SER A 212 -0.36 3.20 3.93
CA SER A 212 0.28 1.91 4.21
C SER A 212 1.77 1.93 3.86
N SER A 213 2.58 1.26 4.66
CA SER A 213 4.01 1.03 4.37
C SER A 213 4.24 -0.25 3.58
N SER A 214 3.28 -1.15 3.59
CA SER A 214 3.28 -2.35 2.76
C SER A 214 1.87 -2.83 2.45
N VAL A 215 1.74 -3.44 1.28
CA VAL A 215 0.54 -4.16 0.85
C VAL A 215 0.95 -5.56 0.44
N SER A 216 0.39 -6.57 1.09
CA SER A 216 0.68 -7.97 0.81
C SER A 216 -0.55 -8.66 0.25
N VAL A 217 -0.36 -9.51 -0.76
CA VAL A 217 -1.40 -10.42 -1.25
C VAL A 217 -1.03 -11.82 -0.80
N ILE A 218 -1.88 -12.41 0.01
CA ILE A 218 -1.75 -13.78 0.51
C ILE A 218 -2.70 -14.65 -0.30
N LYS A 219 -2.15 -15.65 -0.97
CA LYS A 219 -2.91 -16.62 -1.78
C LYS A 219 -2.86 -17.98 -1.11
N GLY A 220 -3.93 -18.73 -1.23
CA GLY A 220 -4.00 -20.08 -0.67
C GLY A 220 -4.70 -20.16 0.67
N SER A 221 -4.31 -21.10 1.51
CA SER A 221 -5.10 -21.59 2.64
C SER A 221 -4.86 -20.87 3.98
N ASP A 222 -4.35 -19.64 4.02
CA ASP A 222 -4.20 -18.91 5.30
C ASP A 222 -5.57 -18.49 5.92
N ALA A 223 -6.65 -19.05 5.37
CA ALA A 223 -8.02 -18.91 5.87
C ALA A 223 -8.17 -19.30 7.34
N VAL A 224 -7.36 -20.24 7.86
CA VAL A 224 -7.37 -20.64 9.27
C VAL A 224 -7.18 -19.44 10.19
N ARG A 225 -6.24 -18.54 9.87
CA ARG A 225 -5.99 -17.34 10.70
C ARG A 225 -7.04 -16.25 10.49
N TYR A 226 -7.53 -16.05 9.26
CA TYR A 226 -8.31 -14.88 8.88
C TYR A 226 -9.81 -15.15 8.72
N GLY A 227 -10.22 -16.42 8.58
CA GLY A 227 -11.62 -16.82 8.48
C GLY A 227 -12.06 -17.27 7.09
N SER A 228 -13.34 -17.68 7.00
CA SER A 228 -13.92 -18.39 5.86
C SER A 228 -14.04 -17.57 4.58
N ASP A 229 -14.14 -16.25 4.68
CA ASP A 229 -14.40 -15.38 3.52
C ASP A 229 -13.13 -15.14 2.65
N ALA A 230 -11.98 -15.69 3.04
CA ALA A 230 -10.71 -15.59 2.31
C ALA A 230 -10.57 -16.63 1.19
N LEU A 231 -11.63 -16.89 0.41
CA LEU A 231 -11.64 -17.94 -0.63
C LEU A 231 -10.66 -17.66 -1.77
N GLY A 232 -10.64 -16.43 -2.27
CA GLY A 232 -9.77 -15.98 -3.36
C GLY A 232 -8.39 -15.57 -2.89
N GLY A 233 -8.30 -15.07 -1.66
CA GLY A 233 -7.08 -14.56 -1.07
C GLY A 233 -7.33 -13.41 -0.11
N ILE A 234 -6.23 -12.89 0.42
CA ILE A 234 -6.25 -11.85 1.44
C ILE A 234 -5.33 -10.72 1.01
N ILE A 235 -5.81 -9.50 1.09
CA ILE A 235 -5.03 -8.28 0.93
C ILE A 235 -4.75 -7.74 2.32
N VAL A 236 -3.47 -7.70 2.72
CA VAL A 236 -3.06 -7.18 4.02
C VAL A 236 -2.33 -5.87 3.82
N MET A 237 -2.89 -4.80 4.35
CA MET A 237 -2.35 -3.45 4.33
C MET A 237 -1.84 -3.08 5.72
N GLU A 238 -0.56 -2.77 5.84
CA GLU A 238 0.07 -2.51 7.13
C GLU A 238 0.83 -1.18 7.13
N GLN A 239 0.75 -0.47 8.23
CA GLN A 239 1.65 0.63 8.54
C GLN A 239 2.93 0.10 9.18
N SER A 240 4.04 0.83 9.02
CA SER A 240 5.26 0.57 9.80
C SER A 240 4.97 0.66 11.31
N PRO A 241 5.68 -0.08 12.15
CA PRO A 241 5.60 0.13 13.60
C PRO A 241 5.79 1.60 13.98
N LEU A 242 5.13 2.06 15.02
CA LEU A 242 5.34 3.40 15.54
C LEU A 242 6.81 3.57 15.98
N PRO A 243 7.40 4.77 15.82
CA PRO A 243 8.83 5.03 16.06
C PRO A 243 9.15 5.17 17.55
N PHE A 244 8.79 4.17 18.37
CA PHE A 244 9.11 4.17 19.78
C PHE A 244 10.62 4.37 20.01
N ARG A 245 11.00 5.14 21.02
CA ARG A 245 12.40 5.43 21.41
C ARG A 245 13.20 6.29 20.43
N LYS A 246 12.64 6.65 19.27
CA LYS A 246 13.24 7.61 18.33
C LYS A 246 12.66 9.00 18.61
N ARG A 247 13.35 9.82 19.38
CA ARG A 247 12.91 11.19 19.72
C ARG A 247 12.91 12.18 18.55
N SER A 248 13.27 11.75 17.34
CA SER A 248 13.29 12.59 16.16
C SER A 248 11.92 12.63 15.48
N LEU A 249 11.49 13.82 15.09
CA LEU A 249 10.37 14.01 14.21
C LEU A 249 10.76 13.54 12.81
N GLN A 250 9.94 12.68 12.20
CA GLN A 250 10.15 12.13 10.86
C GLN A 250 8.88 12.33 10.05
N GLY A 251 9.02 12.54 8.76
CA GLY A 251 7.87 12.67 7.88
C GLY A 251 8.26 12.84 6.43
N GLY A 252 7.25 12.87 5.58
CA GLY A 252 7.42 13.08 4.15
C GLY A 252 6.12 13.51 3.52
N ILE A 253 6.24 14.22 2.40
CA ILE A 253 5.13 14.64 1.55
C ILE A 253 5.42 14.12 0.15
N SER A 254 4.39 13.62 -0.52
CA SER A 254 4.44 13.26 -1.93
C SER A 254 3.28 13.93 -2.64
N ALA A 255 3.54 14.48 -3.82
CA ALA A 255 2.54 15.11 -4.65
C ALA A 255 2.63 14.59 -6.09
N LEU A 256 1.48 14.54 -6.77
CA LEU A 256 1.37 14.12 -8.17
C LEU A 256 0.39 15.03 -8.88
N TYR A 257 0.78 15.42 -10.09
CA TYR A 257 -0.13 16.00 -11.08
C TYR A 257 -0.27 15.05 -12.27
N GLY A 258 -1.50 14.73 -12.64
CA GLY A 258 -1.82 13.96 -13.84
C GLY A 258 -2.61 14.81 -14.83
N SER A 259 -2.15 14.92 -16.07
CA SER A 259 -2.79 15.75 -17.10
C SER A 259 -4.21 15.24 -17.47
N ASN A 260 -4.39 13.92 -17.58
CA ASN A 260 -5.70 13.33 -17.83
C ASN A 260 -6.59 13.46 -16.58
N GLY A 261 -7.69 14.19 -16.71
CA GLY A 261 -8.55 14.58 -15.60
C GLY A 261 -7.98 15.77 -14.78
N ARG A 262 -6.85 16.35 -15.18
CA ARG A 262 -6.14 17.41 -14.45
C ARG A 262 -6.09 17.09 -12.96
N ARG A 263 -5.65 15.86 -12.65
CA ARG A 263 -5.70 15.27 -11.32
C ARG A 263 -4.58 15.80 -10.44
N TYR A 264 -4.92 16.20 -9.24
CA TYR A 264 -3.98 16.51 -8.17
C TYR A 264 -4.11 15.46 -7.07
N VAL A 265 -2.98 14.98 -6.57
CA VAL A 265 -2.90 14.11 -5.40
C VAL A 265 -1.79 14.63 -4.50
N ALA A 266 -2.06 14.75 -3.22
CA ALA A 266 -1.06 15.05 -2.20
C ALA A 266 -1.26 14.09 -1.03
N THR A 267 -0.19 13.47 -0.57
CA THR A 267 -0.18 12.65 0.63
C THR A 267 0.99 13.04 1.52
N GLY A 268 0.75 13.06 2.82
CA GLY A 268 1.77 13.42 3.81
C GLY A 268 1.66 12.53 5.05
N GLN A 269 2.81 12.25 5.65
CA GLN A 269 2.91 11.53 6.91
C GLN A 269 3.89 12.24 7.83
N LEU A 270 3.54 12.32 9.10
CA LEU A 270 4.37 12.85 10.16
C LEU A 270 4.31 11.90 11.35
N GLU A 271 5.46 11.57 11.93
CA GLU A 271 5.54 10.66 13.06
C GLU A 271 6.68 11.03 14.00
N GLY A 272 6.56 10.62 15.25
CA GLY A 272 7.58 10.89 16.26
C GLY A 272 7.30 10.17 17.58
N ALA A 273 8.21 10.36 18.53
CA ALA A 273 8.07 9.84 19.88
C ALA A 273 8.15 10.98 20.90
N PHE A 274 7.34 10.86 21.96
CA PHE A 274 7.42 11.70 23.15
C PHE A 274 8.32 11.04 24.20
N PRO A 275 8.80 11.80 25.20
CA PRO A 275 9.38 11.20 26.41
C PRO A 275 8.39 10.26 27.09
N GLY A 276 8.87 9.17 27.69
CA GLY A 276 8.01 8.24 28.42
C GLY A 276 7.41 7.09 27.62
N ASP A 277 8.11 6.64 26.57
CA ASP A 277 7.74 5.45 25.77
C ASP A 277 6.49 5.61 24.89
N PHE A 278 6.06 6.83 24.62
CA PHE A 278 4.94 7.15 23.70
C PHE A 278 5.43 7.45 22.29
N ALA A 279 4.68 7.01 21.31
CA ALA A 279 4.92 7.35 19.91
C ALA A 279 3.59 7.63 19.19
N TRP A 280 3.67 8.44 18.14
CA TRP A 280 2.48 8.88 17.39
C TRP A 280 2.78 8.95 15.90
N ARG A 281 1.71 8.92 15.11
CA ARG A 281 1.72 9.13 13.65
C ARG A 281 0.46 9.83 13.23
N LEU A 282 0.61 10.79 12.32
CA LEU A 282 -0.48 11.42 11.56
C LEU A 282 -0.22 11.20 10.08
N GLN A 283 -1.25 10.94 9.33
CA GLN A 283 -1.17 10.79 7.88
C GLN A 283 -2.43 11.38 7.25
N GLY A 284 -2.28 11.97 6.06
CA GLY A 284 -3.39 12.48 5.29
C GLY A 284 -3.15 12.34 3.80
N THR A 285 -4.22 12.12 3.04
CA THR A 285 -4.24 12.11 1.58
C THR A 285 -5.38 12.95 1.08
N TRP A 286 -5.09 13.80 0.11
CA TRP A 286 -6.06 14.58 -0.64
C TRP A 286 -5.92 14.28 -2.12
N SER A 287 -7.04 14.08 -2.80
CA SER A 287 -7.08 13.86 -4.25
C SER A 287 -8.29 14.58 -4.86
N ASN A 288 -8.07 15.21 -6.01
CA ASN A 288 -9.13 15.87 -6.77
C ASN A 288 -8.85 15.72 -8.27
N SER A 289 -9.78 15.12 -8.99
CA SER A 289 -9.74 15.04 -10.45
C SER A 289 -11.07 15.47 -11.05
N GLY A 290 -11.01 16.04 -12.26
CA GLY A 290 -12.17 16.29 -13.11
C GLY A 290 -12.37 15.18 -14.14
N ASP A 291 -13.14 15.52 -15.18
CA ASP A 291 -13.43 14.62 -16.29
C ASP A 291 -12.17 14.08 -16.95
N ARG A 292 -12.13 12.79 -17.18
CA ARG A 292 -11.03 12.13 -17.91
C ARG A 292 -11.30 12.16 -19.39
N SER A 293 -10.28 11.96 -20.21
CA SER A 293 -10.40 11.87 -21.65
C SER A 293 -9.87 10.55 -22.19
N THR A 294 -10.46 10.10 -23.27
CA THR A 294 -9.85 9.19 -24.23
C THR A 294 -8.94 10.00 -25.18
N ALA A 295 -8.38 9.38 -26.20
CA ALA A 295 -7.64 10.08 -27.24
C ALA A 295 -8.54 11.05 -28.06
N HIS A 296 -9.85 10.85 -28.08
CA HIS A 296 -10.77 11.52 -29.00
C HIS A 296 -11.87 12.36 -28.35
N TYR A 297 -12.24 12.08 -27.08
CA TYR A 297 -13.34 12.77 -26.39
C TYR A 297 -13.24 12.72 -24.88
N LEU A 298 -13.95 13.62 -24.22
CA LEU A 298 -14.08 13.65 -22.77
C LEU A 298 -15.08 12.60 -22.28
N LEU A 299 -14.74 11.97 -21.19
CA LEU A 299 -15.60 11.07 -20.42
C LEU A 299 -16.24 11.87 -19.29
N ASN A 300 -17.41 12.44 -19.55
CA ASN A 300 -18.06 13.34 -18.62
C ASN A 300 -18.55 12.64 -17.37
N ASN A 301 -18.54 13.38 -16.26
CA ASN A 301 -18.90 12.93 -14.92
C ASN A 301 -18.00 11.79 -14.41
N THR A 302 -16.70 11.84 -14.74
CA THR A 302 -15.69 10.87 -14.24
C THR A 302 -14.75 11.50 -13.21
N GLY A 303 -15.13 12.65 -12.65
CA GLY A 303 -14.37 13.29 -11.59
C GLY A 303 -14.37 12.47 -10.28
N THR A 304 -13.32 12.66 -9.48
CA THR A 304 -13.22 12.09 -8.13
C THR A 304 -12.77 13.15 -7.13
N ARG A 305 -13.26 13.05 -5.90
CA ARG A 305 -12.84 13.89 -4.77
C ARG A 305 -12.64 12.99 -3.56
N GLU A 306 -11.43 12.98 -3.01
CA GLU A 306 -11.05 12.08 -1.93
C GLU A 306 -10.33 12.85 -0.82
N TYR A 307 -10.65 12.52 0.43
CA TYR A 307 -10.01 13.03 1.63
C TYR A 307 -9.84 11.88 2.62
N HIS A 308 -8.60 11.57 2.94
CA HIS A 308 -8.31 10.51 3.89
C HIS A 308 -7.43 11.07 4.99
N ALA A 309 -7.67 10.62 6.20
CA ALA A 309 -6.85 10.98 7.35
C ALA A 309 -6.73 9.79 8.29
N SER A 310 -5.58 9.62 8.90
CA SER A 310 -5.39 8.65 9.97
C SER A 310 -4.48 9.18 11.07
N ALA A 311 -4.72 8.71 12.29
CA ALA A 311 -3.93 9.02 13.46
C ALA A 311 -3.65 7.74 14.25
N SER A 312 -2.45 7.62 14.78
CA SER A 312 -2.03 6.53 15.68
C SER A 312 -1.34 7.11 16.89
N LEU A 313 -1.62 6.53 18.04
CA LEU A 313 -0.92 6.80 19.31
C LEU A 313 -0.58 5.46 19.96
N GLY A 314 0.64 5.31 20.44
CA GLY A 314 1.08 4.08 21.06
C GLY A 314 1.93 4.30 22.29
N TYR A 315 1.94 3.30 23.17
CA TYR A 315 2.78 3.19 24.34
C TYR A 315 3.47 1.84 24.35
N ASP A 316 4.79 1.81 24.52
CA ASP A 316 5.61 0.57 24.51
C ASP A 316 6.61 0.56 25.66
N ARG A 317 6.28 -0.18 26.72
CA ARG A 317 7.17 -0.34 27.88
C ARG A 317 7.33 -1.80 28.27
N GLY A 318 8.52 -2.31 28.02
CA GLY A 318 8.89 -3.66 28.42
C GLY A 318 8.05 -4.73 27.73
N ARG A 319 7.09 -5.31 28.47
CA ARG A 319 6.24 -6.39 27.97
C ARG A 319 4.91 -5.91 27.43
N LEU A 320 4.52 -4.68 27.74
CA LEU A 320 3.24 -4.11 27.36
C LEU A 320 3.43 -3.14 26.21
N ARG A 321 2.71 -3.38 25.11
CA ARG A 321 2.50 -2.41 24.03
C ARG A 321 1.00 -2.22 23.84
N VAL A 322 0.58 -0.97 23.82
CA VAL A 322 -0.80 -0.56 23.54
C VAL A 322 -0.77 0.45 22.42
N GLU A 323 -1.69 0.33 21.47
CA GLU A 323 -1.84 1.28 20.37
C GLU A 323 -3.31 1.56 20.13
N GLY A 324 -3.62 2.83 19.90
CA GLY A 324 -4.90 3.31 19.39
C GLY A 324 -4.72 3.83 17.97
N PHE A 325 -5.70 3.59 17.14
CA PHE A 325 -5.75 4.02 15.74
C PHE A 325 -7.12 4.55 15.39
N TYR A 326 -7.14 5.59 14.58
CA TYR A 326 -8.33 6.11 13.92
C TYR A 326 -8.02 6.39 12.46
N SER A 327 -8.94 6.07 11.57
CA SER A 327 -8.90 6.54 10.18
C SER A 327 -10.27 6.92 9.67
N ARG A 328 -10.30 7.90 8.77
CA ARG A 328 -11.46 8.31 8.00
C ARG A 328 -11.10 8.31 6.53
N PHE A 329 -11.80 7.52 5.77
CA PHE A 329 -11.80 7.50 4.32
C PHE A 329 -13.06 8.23 3.82
N TYR A 330 -12.90 9.19 2.91
CA TYR A 330 -14.00 9.83 2.21
C TYR A 330 -13.71 9.82 0.73
N SER A 331 -14.69 9.42 -0.07
CA SER A 331 -14.62 9.47 -1.53
C SER A 331 -15.97 9.85 -2.11
N ARG A 332 -15.96 10.80 -3.06
CA ARG A 332 -17.09 11.08 -3.94
C ARG A 332 -16.64 10.89 -5.37
N THR A 333 -17.33 10.01 -6.09
CA THR A 333 -16.92 9.55 -7.43
C THR A 333 -18.09 9.70 -8.38
N GLY A 334 -17.88 10.40 -9.49
CA GLY A 334 -18.84 10.48 -10.56
C GLY A 334 -18.89 9.17 -11.33
N VAL A 335 -20.08 8.78 -11.76
CA VAL A 335 -20.31 7.66 -12.66
C VAL A 335 -20.63 8.21 -14.04
N MET A 336 -19.93 7.74 -15.05
CA MET A 336 -20.10 8.20 -16.41
C MET A 336 -21.53 7.99 -16.88
N LEU A 337 -22.19 9.03 -17.39
CA LEU A 337 -23.59 8.97 -17.85
C LEU A 337 -23.80 7.90 -18.92
N SER A 338 -22.86 7.75 -19.84
CA SER A 338 -22.90 6.75 -20.89
C SER A 338 -22.70 5.31 -20.42
N ALA A 339 -22.26 5.09 -19.17
CA ALA A 339 -22.18 3.75 -18.57
C ALA A 339 -23.55 3.25 -18.11
N GLN A 340 -24.53 4.13 -17.92
CA GLN A 340 -25.90 3.72 -17.66
C GLN A 340 -26.54 3.22 -18.95
N MET A 341 -26.75 1.91 -19.02
CA MET A 341 -27.41 1.29 -20.17
C MET A 341 -28.90 1.66 -20.16
N GLY A 342 -29.36 2.21 -21.30
CA GLY A 342 -30.79 2.35 -21.58
C GLY A 342 -31.33 1.07 -22.22
N SER A 343 -32.05 1.22 -23.33
CA SER A 343 -32.48 0.07 -24.13
C SER A 343 -31.30 -0.58 -24.86
N GLU A 344 -31.50 -1.82 -25.30
CA GLU A 344 -30.56 -2.55 -26.15
C GLU A 344 -30.24 -1.82 -27.45
N ASP A 345 -31.25 -1.18 -28.06
CA ASP A 345 -31.07 -0.35 -29.25
C ASP A 345 -30.12 0.83 -29.04
N LEU A 346 -30.23 1.49 -27.87
CA LEU A 346 -29.36 2.60 -27.52
C LEU A 346 -27.93 2.14 -27.30
N LEU A 347 -27.73 0.94 -26.74
CA LEU A 347 -26.41 0.33 -26.60
C LEU A 347 -25.81 0.01 -27.98
N ALA A 348 -26.58 -0.61 -28.86
CA ALA A 348 -26.14 -0.93 -30.21
C ALA A 348 -25.74 0.33 -30.99
N GLU A 349 -26.52 1.41 -30.89
CA GLU A 349 -26.19 2.70 -31.50
C GLU A 349 -24.89 3.30 -30.93
N ARG A 350 -24.68 3.26 -29.63
CA ARG A 350 -23.43 3.74 -29.02
C ARG A 350 -22.21 2.94 -29.46
N ILE A 351 -22.33 1.61 -29.55
CA ILE A 351 -21.29 0.74 -30.09
C ILE A 351 -20.98 1.11 -31.54
N ARG A 352 -22.00 1.31 -32.39
CA ARG A 352 -21.83 1.71 -33.77
C ARG A 352 -21.14 3.07 -33.92
N LEU A 353 -21.48 4.04 -33.08
CA LEU A 353 -20.87 5.37 -33.07
C LEU A 353 -19.44 5.38 -32.52
N GLY A 354 -19.07 4.42 -31.72
CA GLY A 354 -17.76 4.31 -31.09
C GLY A 354 -17.41 5.45 -30.10
N ARG A 355 -18.42 6.27 -29.73
CA ARG A 355 -18.28 7.41 -28.81
C ARG A 355 -19.59 7.70 -28.08
N PRO A 356 -19.56 8.43 -26.95
CA PRO A 356 -20.77 8.94 -26.31
C PRO A 356 -21.59 9.82 -27.24
N LEU A 357 -22.93 9.80 -27.10
CA LEU A 357 -23.87 10.64 -27.90
C LEU A 357 -23.64 12.14 -27.64
N HIS A 358 -23.29 12.48 -26.39
CA HIS A 358 -23.00 13.85 -25.97
C HIS A 358 -21.69 13.90 -25.19
N THR A 359 -20.93 14.94 -25.42
CA THR A 359 -19.74 15.29 -24.64
C THR A 359 -19.80 16.75 -24.23
N ASP A 360 -19.74 17.01 -22.93
CA ASP A 360 -19.68 18.37 -22.36
C ASP A 360 -18.24 18.84 -22.26
N PRO A 361 -18.00 20.16 -22.12
CA PRO A 361 -16.69 20.70 -21.75
C PRO A 361 -16.18 20.11 -20.44
N PHE A 362 -14.86 20.15 -20.26
CA PHE A 362 -14.20 19.65 -19.04
C PHE A 362 -14.79 20.27 -17.76
N SER A 363 -15.12 19.43 -16.80
CA SER A 363 -15.64 19.84 -15.50
C SER A 363 -14.95 19.09 -14.36
N ARG A 364 -14.85 19.75 -13.20
CA ARG A 364 -14.53 19.13 -11.90
C ARG A 364 -15.78 18.86 -11.07
N GLY A 365 -16.94 19.26 -11.54
CA GLY A 365 -18.22 19.01 -10.89
C GLY A 365 -18.58 17.54 -10.94
N ILE A 366 -19.01 16.99 -9.82
CA ILE A 366 -19.52 15.63 -9.73
C ILE A 366 -21.03 15.72 -9.57
N ARG A 367 -21.76 15.26 -10.58
CA ARG A 367 -23.22 15.26 -10.63
C ARG A 367 -23.76 13.84 -10.48
N ALA A 368 -25.06 13.68 -10.36
CA ALA A 368 -25.70 12.38 -10.50
C ALA A 368 -25.54 11.86 -11.96
N PRO A 369 -25.24 10.57 -12.17
CA PRO A 369 -25.06 9.54 -11.15
C PRO A 369 -23.70 9.65 -10.45
N CYS A 370 -23.68 9.43 -9.14
CA CYS A 370 -22.45 9.46 -8.37
C CYS A 370 -22.56 8.56 -7.13
N GLN A 371 -21.41 8.20 -6.59
CA GLN A 371 -21.29 7.46 -5.34
C GLN A 371 -20.54 8.34 -4.33
N GLU A 372 -21.00 8.33 -3.09
CA GLU A 372 -20.37 9.02 -1.96
C GLU A 372 -20.24 8.05 -0.79
N VAL A 373 -19.03 7.94 -0.24
CA VAL A 373 -18.72 7.00 0.84
C VAL A 373 -17.90 7.70 1.91
N THR A 374 -18.26 7.44 3.16
CA THR A 374 -17.45 7.75 4.34
C THR A 374 -17.25 6.48 5.15
N HIS A 375 -16.03 5.95 5.19
CA HIS A 375 -15.66 4.80 6.00
C HIS A 375 -14.73 5.23 7.14
N GLN A 376 -15.06 4.86 8.36
CA GLN A 376 -14.29 5.15 9.55
C GLN A 376 -13.88 3.85 10.24
N ILE A 377 -12.63 3.77 10.68
CA ILE A 377 -12.09 2.64 11.44
C ILE A 377 -11.44 3.18 12.70
N THR A 378 -11.83 2.66 13.84
CA THR A 378 -11.19 2.91 15.13
C THR A 378 -10.80 1.58 15.75
N PHE A 379 -9.58 1.43 16.20
CA PHE A 379 -9.23 0.26 16.99
C PHE A 379 -8.29 0.59 18.15
N GLY A 380 -8.41 -0.23 19.20
CA GLY A 380 -7.41 -0.37 20.24
C GLY A 380 -6.76 -1.75 20.15
N ARG A 381 -5.46 -1.84 20.22
CA ARG A 381 -4.74 -3.11 20.28
C ARG A 381 -3.74 -3.15 21.42
N MET A 382 -3.61 -4.32 22.02
CA MET A 382 -2.67 -4.57 23.13
C MET A 382 -1.84 -5.82 22.82
N ARG A 383 -0.55 -5.73 23.06
CA ARG A 383 0.36 -6.87 23.08
C ARG A 383 0.98 -6.99 24.48
N LEU A 384 0.82 -8.14 25.09
CA LEU A 384 1.40 -8.48 26.38
C LEU A 384 2.39 -9.64 26.24
N GLY A 385 3.68 -9.36 26.43
CA GLY A 385 4.73 -10.38 26.48
C GLY A 385 4.69 -11.18 27.77
N MET A 386 4.78 -12.50 27.69
CA MET A 386 4.72 -13.41 28.84
C MET A 386 6.11 -13.66 29.43
N LYS A 387 6.19 -13.92 30.77
CA LYS A 387 7.47 -14.17 31.47
C LYS A 387 8.22 -15.40 30.94
N LYS A 388 7.51 -16.46 30.56
CA LYS A 388 8.06 -17.75 30.10
C LYS A 388 8.09 -17.87 28.56
N GLY A 389 8.17 -16.75 27.84
CA GLY A 389 8.11 -16.68 26.38
C GLY A 389 6.68 -16.72 25.85
N GLY A 390 6.48 -16.13 24.66
CA GLY A 390 5.19 -15.96 24.02
C GLY A 390 4.55 -14.61 24.30
N SER A 391 3.40 -14.39 23.68
CA SER A 391 2.65 -13.12 23.78
C SER A 391 1.15 -13.34 23.60
N ILE A 392 0.38 -12.47 24.24
CA ILE A 392 -1.06 -12.32 24.03
C ILE A 392 -1.27 -11.04 23.26
N HIS A 393 -2.08 -11.12 22.22
CA HIS A 393 -2.50 -9.98 21.41
C HIS A 393 -4.02 -9.88 21.47
N TRP A 394 -4.48 -8.70 21.77
CA TRP A 394 -5.90 -8.36 21.73
C TRP A 394 -6.09 -7.14 20.85
N GLN A 395 -7.14 -7.17 20.03
CA GLN A 395 -7.56 -6.02 19.23
C GLN A 395 -9.08 -5.92 19.26
N SER A 396 -9.57 -4.72 19.53
CA SER A 396 -10.98 -4.38 19.41
C SER A 396 -11.12 -3.29 18.36
N THR A 397 -11.96 -3.53 17.37
CA THR A 397 -12.15 -2.64 16.21
C THR A 397 -13.63 -2.26 16.10
N TRP A 398 -13.88 -0.99 15.91
CA TRP A 398 -15.18 -0.46 15.50
C TRP A 398 -15.05 0.18 14.12
N GLN A 399 -16.04 -0.09 13.26
CA GLN A 399 -16.11 0.50 11.93
C GLN A 399 -17.51 1.05 11.68
N LYS A 400 -17.53 2.16 10.96
CA LYS A 400 -18.73 2.80 10.47
C LYS A 400 -18.57 3.11 9.00
N ASP A 401 -19.53 2.68 8.19
CA ASP A 401 -19.58 2.93 6.76
C ASP A 401 -20.91 3.58 6.39
N ASP A 402 -20.84 4.79 5.86
CA ASP A 402 -21.96 5.54 5.31
C ASP A 402 -21.80 5.63 3.79
N ARG A 403 -22.72 5.03 3.05
CA ARG A 403 -22.72 5.00 1.60
C ARG A 403 -23.98 5.59 1.02
N GLN A 404 -23.82 6.46 0.01
CA GLN A 404 -24.91 7.02 -0.77
C GLN A 404 -24.63 6.88 -2.25
N GLU A 405 -25.67 6.57 -3.02
CA GLU A 405 -25.60 6.49 -4.47
C GLU A 405 -26.75 7.30 -5.07
N ASN A 406 -26.39 8.27 -5.87
CA ASN A 406 -27.35 9.11 -6.57
C ASN A 406 -27.48 8.64 -8.01
N ARG A 407 -28.71 8.63 -8.52
CA ARG A 407 -29.06 8.36 -9.92
C ARG A 407 -29.67 9.60 -10.55
N VAL A 408 -29.64 9.71 -11.85
CA VAL A 408 -30.40 10.75 -12.57
C VAL A 408 -31.88 10.47 -12.37
N ARG A 409 -32.62 11.46 -11.90
CA ARG A 409 -34.07 11.41 -11.69
C ARG A 409 -34.75 12.59 -12.35
N ARG A 410 -36.03 12.46 -12.70
CA ARG A 410 -36.81 13.54 -13.32
C ARG A 410 -37.02 14.73 -12.42
N LEU A 411 -37.28 14.49 -11.13
CA LEU A 411 -37.65 15.55 -10.18
C LEU A 411 -36.47 16.05 -9.36
N ASP A 412 -35.76 15.16 -8.67
CA ASP A 412 -34.64 15.54 -7.82
C ASP A 412 -33.56 14.43 -7.76
N SER A 413 -32.46 14.69 -8.45
CA SER A 413 -31.30 13.80 -8.47
C SER A 413 -30.42 13.89 -7.23
N ASN A 414 -30.71 14.80 -6.29
CA ASN A 414 -29.98 14.92 -5.03
C ASN A 414 -30.47 13.90 -3.99
N ILE A 415 -31.70 13.38 -4.13
CA ILE A 415 -32.18 12.31 -3.27
C ILE A 415 -31.44 11.02 -3.66
N PRO A 416 -30.67 10.39 -2.75
CA PRO A 416 -29.95 9.18 -3.07
C PRO A 416 -30.92 8.05 -3.44
N ALA A 417 -30.53 7.24 -4.43
CA ALA A 417 -31.24 6.01 -4.78
C ALA A 417 -30.93 4.86 -3.82
N VAL A 418 -29.71 4.89 -3.26
CA VAL A 418 -29.24 3.97 -2.22
C VAL A 418 -28.66 4.79 -1.10
N SER A 419 -29.03 4.48 0.14
CA SER A 419 -28.43 5.08 1.34
C SER A 419 -28.30 3.99 2.40
N LEU A 420 -27.06 3.60 2.67
CA LEU A 420 -26.74 2.50 3.58
C LEU A 420 -25.88 3.03 4.72
N HIS A 421 -26.12 2.46 5.88
CA HIS A 421 -25.38 2.73 7.10
C HIS A 421 -25.00 1.42 7.76
N LEU A 422 -23.73 1.11 7.78
CA LEU A 422 -23.21 -0.12 8.36
C LEU A 422 -22.34 0.21 9.57
N ASN A 423 -22.60 -0.47 10.67
CA ASN A 423 -21.74 -0.51 11.85
C ASN A 423 -21.20 -1.91 12.05
N SER A 424 -19.94 -2.03 12.46
CA SER A 424 -19.40 -3.32 12.87
C SER A 424 -18.47 -3.19 14.07
N PHE A 425 -18.51 -4.21 14.92
CA PHE A 425 -17.58 -4.41 16.03
C PHE A 425 -16.89 -5.75 15.86
N GLN A 426 -15.57 -5.74 15.97
CA GLN A 426 -14.75 -6.94 15.88
C GLN A 426 -13.82 -7.01 17.10
N HIS A 427 -13.77 -8.19 17.72
CA HIS A 427 -12.81 -8.51 18.77
C HIS A 427 -11.97 -9.69 18.33
N LEU A 428 -10.66 -9.57 18.44
CA LEU A 428 -9.67 -10.59 18.13
C LEU A 428 -8.79 -10.81 19.35
N LEU A 429 -8.69 -12.04 19.80
CA LEU A 429 -7.74 -12.48 20.81
C LEU A 429 -6.82 -13.53 20.22
N ARG A 430 -5.51 -13.36 20.36
CA ARG A 430 -4.51 -14.30 19.84
C ARG A 430 -3.43 -14.52 20.88
N TRP A 431 -3.13 -15.77 21.14
CA TRP A 431 -2.00 -16.22 21.91
C TRP A 431 -0.98 -16.87 21.01
N LYS A 432 0.30 -16.48 21.13
CA LYS A 432 1.41 -17.03 20.37
C LYS A 432 2.54 -17.42 21.30
N ARG A 433 3.15 -18.58 21.07
CA ARG A 433 4.31 -19.04 21.79
C ARG A 433 5.26 -19.78 20.87
N ASP A 434 6.55 -19.41 20.96
CA ASP A 434 7.65 -20.10 20.33
C ASP A 434 8.35 -20.97 21.39
N TYR A 435 8.51 -22.27 21.14
CA TYR A 435 9.12 -23.21 22.06
C TYR A 435 10.05 -24.17 21.30
N ARG A 436 11.37 -23.95 21.39
CA ARG A 436 12.38 -24.72 20.66
C ARG A 436 12.02 -24.83 19.16
N SER A 437 11.73 -26.04 18.68
CA SER A 437 11.34 -26.30 17.29
C SER A 437 9.84 -26.11 17.02
N TRP A 438 9.04 -25.77 18.03
CA TRP A 438 7.61 -25.57 17.90
C TRP A 438 7.23 -24.10 17.93
N GLN A 439 6.33 -23.70 17.08
CA GLN A 439 5.60 -22.45 17.16
C GLN A 439 4.11 -22.78 17.25
N VAL A 440 3.45 -22.30 18.28
CA VAL A 440 2.01 -22.51 18.49
C VAL A 440 1.31 -21.18 18.52
N GLU A 441 0.21 -21.10 17.81
CA GLU A 441 -0.70 -19.96 17.81
C GLU A 441 -2.12 -20.46 18.03
N ALA A 442 -2.88 -19.83 18.92
CA ALA A 442 -4.29 -20.06 19.11
C ALA A 442 -5.01 -18.72 19.19
N GLY A 443 -6.21 -18.65 18.67
CA GLY A 443 -6.96 -17.40 18.68
C GLY A 443 -8.46 -17.59 18.58
N GLY A 444 -9.16 -16.51 18.90
CA GLY A 444 -10.60 -16.40 18.76
C GLY A 444 -11.00 -15.04 18.21
N GLN A 445 -12.07 -15.00 17.47
CA GLN A 445 -12.61 -13.81 16.85
C GLN A 445 -14.13 -13.80 17.02
N VAL A 446 -14.65 -12.62 17.34
CA VAL A 446 -16.11 -12.36 17.31
C VAL A 446 -16.32 -11.07 16.53
N MET A 447 -17.34 -11.06 15.68
CA MET A 447 -17.73 -9.89 14.90
C MET A 447 -19.24 -9.72 14.88
N PHE A 448 -19.69 -8.50 15.09
CA PHE A 448 -21.07 -8.07 15.00
C PHE A 448 -21.18 -7.03 13.90
N ILE A 449 -22.13 -7.22 12.99
CA ILE A 449 -22.40 -6.28 11.89
C ILE A 449 -23.88 -5.94 11.92
N GLU A 450 -24.19 -4.67 11.73
CA GLU A 450 -25.53 -4.14 11.56
C GLU A 450 -25.57 -3.23 10.34
N ASN A 451 -26.51 -3.48 9.43
CA ASN A 451 -26.71 -2.68 8.23
C ASN A 451 -28.14 -2.15 8.20
N HIS A 452 -28.26 -0.84 8.02
CA HIS A 452 -29.51 -0.14 7.84
C HIS A 452 -29.57 0.55 6.49
N SER A 453 -30.62 0.25 5.73
CA SER A 453 -31.02 1.02 4.56
C SER A 453 -31.91 2.17 5.01
N ARG A 454 -31.46 3.40 4.77
CA ARG A 454 -32.21 4.59 5.19
C ARG A 454 -33.46 4.75 4.33
N ALA A 455 -34.56 5.14 4.99
CA ALA A 455 -35.79 5.49 4.32
C ALA A 455 -35.70 6.80 3.51
N GLY A 456 -36.68 7.08 2.66
CA GLY A 456 -36.77 8.32 1.89
C GLY A 456 -36.05 8.32 0.55
N THR A 457 -35.46 7.19 0.14
CA THR A 457 -34.79 7.05 -1.16
C THR A 457 -35.78 6.96 -2.34
N GLY A 458 -37.03 6.60 -2.08
CA GLY A 458 -38.05 6.34 -3.10
C GLY A 458 -37.83 5.06 -3.90
N PHE A 459 -36.91 4.20 -3.46
CA PHE A 459 -36.68 2.87 -4.02
C PHE A 459 -36.68 1.83 -2.92
N VAL A 460 -37.08 0.62 -3.26
CA VAL A 460 -36.90 -0.55 -2.40
C VAL A 460 -35.41 -0.80 -2.26
N PRO A 461 -34.88 -0.93 -1.03
CA PRO A 461 -33.47 -1.21 -0.82
C PRO A 461 -33.06 -2.54 -1.48
N VAL A 462 -32.03 -2.49 -2.32
CA VAL A 462 -31.43 -3.69 -2.94
C VAL A 462 -30.83 -4.62 -1.86
N ILE A 463 -30.35 -4.02 -0.75
CA ILE A 463 -29.84 -4.75 0.41
C ILE A 463 -30.81 -4.52 1.57
N PRO A 464 -31.41 -5.56 2.13
CA PRO A 464 -32.30 -5.43 3.28
C PRO A 464 -31.53 -4.97 4.53
N ASN A 465 -32.24 -4.51 5.53
CA ASN A 465 -31.66 -4.36 6.85
C ASN A 465 -31.23 -5.75 7.36
N TYR A 466 -30.04 -5.84 7.92
CA TYR A 466 -29.58 -7.09 8.49
C TYR A 466 -28.68 -6.89 9.70
N THR A 467 -28.71 -7.87 10.57
CA THR A 467 -27.72 -8.08 11.63
C THR A 467 -26.97 -9.37 11.38
N GLU A 468 -25.69 -9.38 11.67
CA GLU A 468 -24.85 -10.54 11.51
C GLU A 468 -23.94 -10.72 12.71
N THR A 469 -23.86 -11.94 13.21
CA THR A 469 -22.92 -12.34 14.26
C THR A 469 -22.04 -13.44 13.71
N GLN A 470 -20.72 -13.22 13.78
CA GLN A 470 -19.72 -14.23 13.44
C GLN A 470 -18.87 -14.54 14.66
N ALA A 471 -18.57 -15.80 14.90
CA ALA A 471 -17.62 -16.25 15.91
C ALA A 471 -16.72 -17.33 15.30
N GLY A 472 -15.43 -17.29 15.62
CA GLY A 472 -14.48 -18.29 15.14
C GLY A 472 -13.38 -18.53 16.14
N ILE A 473 -12.92 -19.78 16.26
CA ILE A 473 -11.76 -20.17 17.04
C ILE A 473 -10.79 -20.93 16.16
N TYR A 474 -9.50 -20.77 16.38
CA TYR A 474 -8.50 -21.48 15.60
C TYR A 474 -7.27 -21.85 16.42
N GLY A 475 -6.55 -22.86 15.93
CA GLY A 475 -5.23 -23.24 16.41
C GLY A 475 -4.31 -23.56 15.24
N ILE A 476 -3.06 -23.16 15.31
CA ILE A 476 -2.00 -23.41 14.32
C ILE A 476 -0.77 -23.90 15.07
N GLY A 477 -0.26 -25.06 14.65
CA GLY A 477 1.02 -25.61 15.12
C GLY A 477 2.01 -25.68 13.98
N LYS A 478 3.24 -25.20 14.19
CA LYS A 478 4.36 -25.32 13.26
C LYS A 478 5.50 -26.05 13.93
N TYR A 479 6.08 -27.01 13.26
CA TYR A 479 7.27 -27.70 13.70
C TYR A 479 8.41 -27.45 12.71
N HIS A 480 9.52 -26.92 13.20
CA HIS A 480 10.69 -26.64 12.40
C HIS A 480 11.62 -27.85 12.40
N LEU A 481 11.85 -28.40 11.23
CA LEU A 481 12.83 -29.46 10.96
C LEU A 481 14.16 -28.83 10.52
N ALA A 482 15.25 -29.56 10.60
CA ALA A 482 16.57 -29.10 10.14
C ALA A 482 16.58 -28.68 8.65
N ARG A 483 15.73 -29.29 7.81
CA ARG A 483 15.58 -29.00 6.39
C ARG A 483 14.12 -28.83 5.99
N GLY A 484 13.41 -27.91 6.67
CA GLY A 484 12.02 -27.64 6.33
C GLY A 484 11.12 -27.48 7.55
N GLY A 485 9.83 -27.70 7.40
CA GLY A 485 8.85 -27.59 8.48
C GLY A 485 7.51 -28.22 8.12
N VAL A 486 6.77 -28.55 9.15
CA VAL A 486 5.38 -29.02 9.05
C VAL A 486 4.48 -28.03 9.75
N GLU A 487 3.38 -27.67 9.15
CA GLU A 487 2.34 -26.82 9.71
C GLU A 487 1.01 -27.51 9.65
N ALA A 488 0.24 -27.39 10.72
CA ALA A 488 -1.16 -27.82 10.75
C ALA A 488 -2.00 -26.74 11.42
N GLY A 489 -3.15 -26.47 10.86
CA GLY A 489 -4.11 -25.51 11.39
C GLY A 489 -5.53 -26.05 11.33
N LEU A 490 -6.31 -25.73 12.35
CA LEU A 490 -7.74 -26.01 12.45
C LEU A 490 -8.47 -24.72 12.82
N ARG A 491 -9.61 -24.47 12.17
CA ARG A 491 -10.52 -23.39 12.52
C ARG A 491 -11.97 -23.85 12.46
N LEU A 492 -12.75 -23.38 13.40
CA LEU A 492 -14.19 -23.55 13.47
C LEU A 492 -14.84 -22.17 13.43
N ASP A 493 -15.77 -21.95 12.52
CA ASP A 493 -16.53 -20.71 12.38
C ASP A 493 -18.03 -20.98 12.49
N MET A 494 -18.72 -20.06 13.14
CA MET A 494 -20.17 -20.00 13.23
C MET A 494 -20.61 -18.62 12.78
N GLN A 495 -21.66 -18.55 11.97
CA GLN A 495 -22.25 -17.29 11.50
C GLN A 495 -23.77 -17.39 11.56
N GLU A 496 -24.40 -16.35 12.07
CA GLU A 496 -25.84 -16.15 12.01
C GLU A 496 -26.11 -14.78 11.37
N THR A 497 -26.92 -14.77 10.33
CA THR A 497 -27.38 -13.54 9.67
C THR A 497 -28.91 -13.51 9.73
N ARG A 498 -29.46 -12.40 10.23
CA ARG A 498 -30.90 -12.11 10.26
C ARG A 498 -31.17 -10.92 9.37
N ALA A 499 -32.00 -11.08 8.36
CA ALA A 499 -32.35 -10.03 7.42
C ALA A 499 -33.85 -9.75 7.47
N SER A 500 -34.22 -8.48 7.27
CA SER A 500 -35.62 -8.04 7.16
C SER A 500 -35.72 -6.89 6.16
N GLY A 501 -36.74 -6.92 5.32
CA GLY A 501 -36.96 -5.91 4.29
C GLY A 501 -38.34 -6.04 3.67
N TYR A 502 -38.55 -5.27 2.59
CA TYR A 502 -39.75 -5.32 1.77
C TYR A 502 -39.34 -5.51 0.32
N ASP A 503 -40.10 -6.29 -0.41
CA ASP A 503 -39.92 -6.43 -1.85
C ASP A 503 -40.55 -5.24 -2.61
N TRP A 504 -40.46 -5.26 -3.92
CA TRP A 504 -41.02 -4.21 -4.79
C TRP A 504 -42.56 -4.11 -4.73
N THR A 505 -43.25 -5.13 -4.23
CA THR A 505 -44.71 -5.13 -4.02
C THR A 505 -45.10 -4.59 -2.64
N GLY A 506 -44.11 -4.29 -1.76
CA GLY A 506 -44.34 -3.92 -0.36
C GLY A 506 -44.55 -5.10 0.57
N SER A 507 -44.40 -6.34 0.07
CA SER A 507 -44.50 -7.53 0.91
C SER A 507 -43.25 -7.73 1.75
N PRO A 508 -43.38 -8.03 3.05
CA PRO A 508 -42.23 -8.25 3.90
C PRO A 508 -41.48 -9.52 3.49
N TYR A 509 -40.17 -9.46 3.42
CA TYR A 509 -39.30 -10.61 3.20
C TYR A 509 -38.10 -10.56 4.16
N GLY A 510 -37.50 -11.72 4.37
CA GLY A 510 -36.35 -11.83 5.24
C GLY A 510 -36.26 -13.24 5.85
N GLY A 511 -35.47 -13.33 6.90
CA GLY A 511 -35.31 -14.61 7.62
C GLY A 511 -33.96 -14.70 8.29
N THR A 512 -33.70 -15.86 8.89
CA THR A 512 -32.44 -16.16 9.56
C THR A 512 -31.71 -17.27 8.83
N ARG A 513 -30.40 -17.04 8.59
CA ARG A 513 -29.49 -18.05 8.04
C ARG A 513 -28.37 -18.32 9.03
N LYS A 514 -28.05 -19.61 9.22
CA LYS A 514 -26.93 -20.05 10.07
C LYS A 514 -25.96 -20.87 9.25
N PHE A 515 -24.67 -20.63 9.45
CA PHE A 515 -23.59 -21.32 8.76
C PHE A 515 -22.57 -21.78 9.79
N ASN A 516 -22.07 -23.00 9.63
CA ASN A 516 -20.97 -23.55 10.40
C ASN A 516 -19.93 -24.07 9.43
N ASN A 517 -18.68 -23.64 9.62
CA ASN A 517 -17.59 -24.02 8.75
C ASN A 517 -16.44 -24.60 9.55
N VAL A 518 -15.78 -25.61 8.98
CA VAL A 518 -14.55 -26.21 9.50
C VAL A 518 -13.48 -26.05 8.45
N HIS A 519 -12.33 -25.46 8.84
CA HIS A 519 -11.16 -25.32 7.98
C HIS A 519 -10.01 -26.13 8.54
N LEU A 520 -9.46 -27.01 7.71
CA LEU A 520 -8.25 -27.77 7.99
C LEU A 520 -7.14 -27.29 7.05
N GLN A 521 -5.97 -27.03 7.59
CA GLN A 521 -4.80 -26.60 6.83
C GLN A 521 -3.61 -27.49 7.19
N PRO A 522 -3.32 -28.54 6.41
CA PRO A 522 -2.03 -29.20 6.46
C PRO A 522 -1.05 -28.45 5.54
N GLY A 523 0.19 -28.31 5.96
CA GLY A 523 1.24 -27.71 5.18
C GLY A 523 2.59 -28.37 5.46
N ARG A 524 3.39 -28.57 4.43
CA ARG A 524 4.76 -29.07 4.54
C ARG A 524 5.69 -28.23 3.67
N THR A 525 6.76 -27.73 4.27
CA THR A 525 7.84 -27.04 3.55
C THR A 525 9.06 -27.94 3.56
N LEU A 526 9.63 -28.20 2.38
CA LEU A 526 10.88 -28.92 2.20
C LEU A 526 11.88 -27.96 1.58
N SER A 527 13.00 -27.74 2.23
CA SER A 527 14.16 -27.06 1.66
C SER A 527 15.10 -28.14 1.11
N THR A 528 15.10 -28.32 -0.21
CA THR A 528 15.87 -29.38 -0.86
C THR A 528 17.28 -28.93 -1.26
N PHE A 529 17.48 -27.64 -1.50
CA PHE A 529 18.75 -26.95 -1.75
C PHE A 529 18.60 -25.48 -1.41
N GLN A 530 19.67 -24.72 -1.29
CA GLN A 530 19.63 -23.29 -0.95
C GLN A 530 18.78 -22.41 -1.90
N THR A 531 18.25 -22.97 -2.99
CA THR A 531 17.53 -22.24 -4.05
C THR A 531 16.18 -22.84 -4.47
N LEU A 532 15.72 -23.97 -3.93
CA LEU A 532 14.45 -24.58 -4.31
C LEU A 532 13.56 -24.85 -3.08
N GLU A 533 12.52 -24.06 -2.91
CA GLU A 533 11.45 -24.29 -1.93
C GLU A 533 10.23 -24.89 -2.64
N ALA A 534 9.81 -26.07 -2.25
CA ALA A 534 8.59 -26.70 -2.74
C ALA A 534 7.49 -26.62 -1.67
N HIS A 535 6.32 -26.09 -2.05
CA HIS A 535 5.16 -25.95 -1.17
C HIS A 535 4.05 -26.89 -1.64
N LEU A 536 3.57 -27.76 -0.76
CA LEU A 536 2.40 -28.59 -0.99
C LEU A 536 1.25 -28.13 -0.06
N GLN A 537 0.13 -27.78 -0.65
CA GLN A 537 -1.09 -27.43 0.08
C GLN A 537 -2.24 -28.35 -0.32
N LEU A 538 -2.89 -28.94 0.67
CA LEU A 538 -4.15 -29.63 0.48
C LEU A 538 -5.28 -28.81 1.12
N ARG A 539 -6.32 -28.52 0.35
CA ARG A 539 -7.47 -27.74 0.79
C ARG A 539 -8.69 -28.64 0.86
N SER A 540 -9.28 -28.75 2.05
CA SER A 540 -10.64 -29.26 2.23
C SER A 540 -11.43 -28.19 2.98
N GLY A 541 -12.43 -27.61 2.36
CA GLY A 541 -13.34 -26.64 2.96
C GLY A 541 -14.67 -26.67 2.23
N LEU A 542 -15.74 -26.80 2.95
CA LEU A 542 -17.07 -26.50 2.45
C LEU A 542 -17.23 -24.99 2.45
N ALA A 543 -17.28 -24.40 1.26
CA ALA A 543 -17.53 -22.98 1.11
C ALA A 543 -18.96 -22.66 1.58
N CYS A 544 -19.10 -21.58 2.34
CA CYS A 544 -20.41 -20.99 2.59
C CYS A 544 -21.01 -20.57 1.22
N PRO A 545 -22.23 -20.97 0.87
CA PRO A 545 -22.84 -20.53 -0.38
C PRO A 545 -22.93 -19.00 -0.41
N SER A 546 -22.63 -18.44 -1.56
CA SER A 546 -22.72 -16.99 -1.80
C SER A 546 -24.11 -16.49 -1.38
N ARG A 547 -24.11 -15.38 -0.66
CA ARG A 547 -25.34 -14.67 -0.31
C ARG A 547 -26.03 -14.23 -1.61
N VAL A 548 -27.25 -14.62 -1.80
CA VAL A 548 -28.16 -14.06 -2.80
C VAL A 548 -29.00 -13.00 -2.11
#